data_d1196141d46b67458cc296d4f704a62e
#
_entry.id   d1196141d46b67458cc296d4f704a62e
#
_cell.length_a   1.000
_cell.length_b   1.000
_cell.length_c   1.000
_cell.angle_alpha   90.00
_cell.angle_beta   90.00
_cell.angle_gamma   90.00
#
_symmetry.space_group_name_H-M   'P 1'
#
loop_
_entity.id
_entity.type
_entity.pdbx_description
1 polymer ?
#
loop_
_entity_poly.entity_id
_entity_poly.type
_entity_poly.pdbx_seq_one_letter_code
_entity_poly.pdbx_strand_id
1 'polypeptide(L)'
;MPQPDLVIFDCDGVLVDSKIIAARVEAELITLAGYEVSAEEIAETYAGLTFKDILMRIEEKSKIPFQVSLIDRAEELVDRKLRSDVRAIEGVREAVASVTTQRCICSNSRSERIEFMLEKVHLLPFFAGRIFSALETPTGKTKPAPDVFLLASEKLNAKPANTFVIEDSVHGVHGARAAGMRVIGFTGASHSYPGHADALTEAGAETVIRRWAELKSVIAALSEWSADA
;
A
#
# COMPACT_ATOMS: atom_id res chain seq x y z
N MET A 1 -9.98 -22.56 -15.87
CA MET A 1 -9.18 -22.30 -14.68
C MET A 1 -10.06 -21.56 -13.69
N PRO A 2 -10.09 -21.94 -12.42
CA PRO A 2 -10.81 -21.19 -11.40
C PRO A 2 -10.25 -19.77 -11.37
N GLN A 3 -11.12 -18.76 -11.40
CA GLN A 3 -10.72 -17.37 -11.27
C GLN A 3 -11.08 -16.88 -9.87
N PRO A 4 -10.31 -15.96 -9.29
CA PRO A 4 -10.69 -15.34 -8.03
C PRO A 4 -11.98 -14.53 -8.18
N ASP A 5 -12.73 -14.37 -7.09
CA ASP A 5 -13.91 -13.52 -7.07
C ASP A 5 -13.50 -12.04 -7.16
N LEU A 6 -12.37 -11.68 -6.56
CA LEU A 6 -11.91 -10.31 -6.41
C LEU A 6 -10.37 -10.25 -6.35
N VAL A 7 -9.81 -9.20 -6.95
CA VAL A 7 -8.41 -8.79 -6.75
C VAL A 7 -8.39 -7.40 -6.12
N ILE A 8 -7.83 -7.30 -4.93
CA ILE A 8 -7.66 -6.05 -4.20
C ILE A 8 -6.24 -5.56 -4.39
N PHE A 9 -6.08 -4.29 -4.70
CA PHE A 9 -4.78 -3.63 -4.77
C PHE A 9 -4.65 -2.65 -3.61
N ASP A 10 -3.51 -2.63 -2.93
CA ASP A 10 -3.13 -1.42 -2.23
C ASP A 10 -2.81 -0.31 -3.24
N CYS A 11 -2.80 0.94 -2.80
CA CYS A 11 -2.51 2.08 -3.66
C CYS A 11 -1.04 2.50 -3.58
N ASP A 12 -0.60 2.84 -2.36
CA ASP A 12 0.67 3.49 -2.07
C ASP A 12 1.84 2.51 -2.09
N GLY A 13 2.73 2.62 -3.08
CA GLY A 13 3.82 1.66 -3.26
C GLY A 13 3.44 0.37 -3.99
N VAL A 14 2.18 0.26 -4.43
CA VAL A 14 1.68 -0.83 -5.27
C VAL A 14 1.27 -0.30 -6.65
N LEU A 15 0.28 0.57 -6.73
CA LEU A 15 -0.15 1.17 -8.00
C LEU A 15 0.68 2.40 -8.37
N VAL A 16 1.01 3.20 -7.37
CA VAL A 16 1.75 4.46 -7.52
C VAL A 16 2.97 4.52 -6.61
N ASP A 17 4.02 5.14 -7.09
CA ASP A 17 5.30 5.29 -6.38
C ASP A 17 5.27 6.52 -5.45
N SER A 18 4.36 6.50 -4.49
CA SER A 18 4.06 7.61 -3.58
C SER A 18 4.93 7.60 -2.32
N LYS A 19 5.30 6.43 -1.80
CA LYS A 19 6.01 6.30 -0.52
C LYS A 19 7.37 6.97 -0.52
N ILE A 20 8.14 6.86 -1.61
CA ILE A 20 9.43 7.54 -1.71
C ILE A 20 9.30 9.07 -1.74
N ILE A 21 8.17 9.60 -2.26
CA ILE A 21 7.88 11.03 -2.25
C ILE A 21 7.59 11.48 -0.81
N ALA A 22 6.78 10.72 -0.07
CA ALA A 22 6.50 10.99 1.33
C ALA A 22 7.78 10.95 2.16
N ALA A 23 8.59 9.90 2.03
CA ALA A 23 9.86 9.74 2.75
C ALA A 23 10.83 10.91 2.51
N ARG A 24 10.90 11.45 1.29
CA ARG A 24 11.73 12.64 0.98
C ARG A 24 11.24 13.89 1.71
N VAL A 25 9.94 14.14 1.71
CA VAL A 25 9.34 15.29 2.43
C VAL A 25 9.55 15.15 3.93
N GLU A 26 9.32 13.98 4.47
CA GLU A 26 9.49 13.67 5.88
C GLU A 26 10.95 13.84 6.34
N ALA A 27 11.91 13.29 5.56
CA ALA A 27 13.34 13.44 5.82
C ALA A 27 13.78 14.91 5.79
N GLU A 28 13.30 15.69 4.81
CA GLU A 28 13.58 17.12 4.72
C GLU A 28 13.08 17.87 5.96
N LEU A 29 11.85 17.61 6.38
CA LEU A 29 11.25 18.26 7.54
C LEU A 29 11.97 17.91 8.85
N ILE A 30 12.34 16.64 9.03
CA ILE A 30 13.08 16.17 10.22
C ILE A 30 14.48 16.79 10.24
N THR A 31 15.15 16.85 9.09
CA THR A 31 16.48 17.47 8.97
C THR A 31 16.43 18.96 9.27
N LEU A 32 15.44 19.69 8.78
CA LEU A 32 15.21 21.10 9.10
C LEU A 32 14.90 21.33 10.60
N ALA A 33 14.32 20.32 11.26
CA ALA A 33 14.06 20.35 12.69
C ALA A 33 15.29 19.98 13.56
N GLY A 34 16.44 19.68 12.93
CA GLY A 34 17.72 19.49 13.62
C GLY A 34 18.20 18.03 13.76
N TYR A 35 17.51 17.07 13.15
CA TYR A 35 17.94 15.67 13.10
C TYR A 35 18.20 15.25 11.66
N GLU A 36 19.46 15.03 11.30
CA GLU A 36 19.86 14.63 9.97
C GLU A 36 19.43 13.17 9.68
N VAL A 37 18.62 12.97 8.65
CA VAL A 37 18.11 11.66 8.22
C VAL A 37 17.85 11.68 6.72
N SER A 38 18.15 10.58 6.03
CA SER A 38 17.87 10.44 4.59
C SER A 38 16.48 9.83 4.32
N ALA A 39 15.98 10.03 3.10
CA ALA A 39 14.74 9.39 2.66
C ALA A 39 14.85 7.86 2.61
N GLU A 40 16.02 7.35 2.26
CA GLU A 40 16.34 5.92 2.26
C GLU A 40 16.29 5.35 3.67
N GLU A 41 16.86 6.06 4.66
CA GLU A 41 16.80 5.67 6.07
C GLU A 41 15.35 5.68 6.58
N ILE A 42 14.54 6.67 6.20
CA ILE A 42 13.10 6.69 6.52
C ILE A 42 12.40 5.46 5.92
N ALA A 43 12.65 5.17 4.65
CA ALA A 43 12.00 4.06 3.95
C ALA A 43 12.41 2.67 4.49
N GLU A 44 13.65 2.50 4.93
CA GLU A 44 14.18 1.22 5.41
C GLU A 44 13.96 1.02 6.91
N THR A 45 14.40 1.99 7.73
CA THR A 45 14.41 1.86 9.19
C THR A 45 13.04 2.06 9.82
N TYR A 46 12.21 2.90 9.20
CA TYR A 46 10.89 3.28 9.71
C TYR A 46 9.75 2.79 8.81
N ALA A 47 10.01 1.78 7.99
CA ALA A 47 9.01 1.18 7.08
C ALA A 47 7.71 0.81 7.82
N GLY A 48 6.57 1.26 7.28
CA GLY A 48 5.25 0.95 7.81
C GLY A 48 4.81 1.77 9.03
N LEU A 49 5.64 2.68 9.53
CA LEU A 49 5.26 3.60 10.60
C LEU A 49 4.54 4.84 10.05
N THR A 50 3.70 5.45 10.89
CA THR A 50 3.17 6.79 10.59
C THR A 50 4.25 7.85 10.82
N PHE A 51 4.14 9.00 10.17
CA PHE A 51 5.09 10.10 10.39
C PHE A 51 5.15 10.52 11.87
N LYS A 52 4.02 10.48 12.57
CA LYS A 52 3.97 10.70 14.02
C LYS A 52 4.84 9.70 14.77
N ASP A 53 4.74 8.41 14.45
CA ASP A 53 5.51 7.37 15.14
C ASP A 53 7.01 7.49 14.84
N ILE A 54 7.36 7.89 13.61
CA ILE A 54 8.74 8.19 13.21
C ILE A 54 9.29 9.32 14.07
N LEU A 55 8.57 10.44 14.19
CA LEU A 55 8.97 11.58 15.03
C LEU A 55 9.16 11.16 16.48
N MET A 56 8.23 10.39 17.05
CA MET A 56 8.32 9.89 18.43
C MET A 56 9.57 9.03 18.65
N ARG A 57 9.89 8.12 17.73
CA ARG A 57 11.11 7.29 17.84
C ARG A 57 12.39 8.09 17.72
N ILE A 58 12.42 9.06 16.81
CA ILE A 58 13.59 9.94 16.65
C ILE A 58 13.75 10.83 17.89
N GLU A 59 12.68 11.39 18.43
CA GLU A 59 12.70 12.19 19.65
C GLU A 59 13.23 11.39 20.85
N GLU A 60 12.77 10.15 21.02
CA GLU A 60 13.25 9.27 22.08
C GLU A 60 14.76 9.01 21.97
N LYS A 61 15.27 8.78 20.76
CA LYS A 61 16.69 8.48 20.48
C LYS A 61 17.57 9.72 20.55
N SER A 62 17.14 10.83 19.96
CA SER A 62 17.96 12.04 19.78
C SER A 62 17.81 13.07 20.91
N LYS A 63 16.71 13.00 21.67
CA LYS A 63 16.29 14.01 22.64
C LYS A 63 15.96 15.38 22.01
N ILE A 64 15.75 15.43 20.71
CA ILE A 64 15.32 16.63 19.97
C ILE A 64 13.78 16.65 19.97
N PRO A 65 13.13 17.64 20.59
CA PRO A 65 11.67 17.71 20.62
C PRO A 65 11.12 18.18 19.26
N PHE A 66 10.10 17.51 18.75
CA PHE A 66 9.41 17.91 17.53
C PHE A 66 8.06 18.58 17.84
N GLN A 67 7.74 19.61 17.08
CA GLN A 67 6.44 20.28 17.19
C GLN A 67 5.34 19.45 16.51
N VAL A 68 4.18 19.35 17.14
CA VAL A 68 3.00 18.64 16.59
C VAL A 68 2.59 19.18 15.21
N SER A 69 2.74 20.50 15.00
CA SER A 69 2.49 21.17 13.71
C SER A 69 3.33 20.63 12.54
N LEU A 70 4.42 19.90 12.85
CA LEU A 70 5.24 19.25 11.81
C LEU A 70 4.46 18.16 11.08
N ILE A 71 3.52 17.50 11.77
CA ILE A 71 2.67 16.45 11.20
C ILE A 71 1.74 17.05 10.15
N ASP A 72 1.01 18.12 10.49
CA ASP A 72 0.09 18.79 9.57
C ASP A 72 0.85 19.36 8.35
N ARG A 73 2.03 19.95 8.61
CA ARG A 73 2.88 20.47 7.55
C ARG A 73 3.39 19.38 6.62
N ALA A 74 3.73 18.20 7.16
CA ALA A 74 4.14 17.06 6.35
C ALA A 74 3.00 16.60 5.44
N GLU A 75 1.78 16.44 5.96
CA GLU A 75 0.62 16.05 5.16
C GLU A 75 0.38 17.02 3.99
N GLU A 76 0.39 18.33 4.25
CA GLU A 76 0.19 19.35 3.21
C GLU A 76 1.29 19.30 2.13
N LEU A 77 2.55 19.16 2.54
CA LEU A 77 3.68 19.11 1.61
C LEU A 77 3.70 17.81 0.81
N VAL A 78 3.40 16.68 1.44
CA VAL A 78 3.26 15.37 0.76
C VAL A 78 2.17 15.46 -0.29
N ASP A 79 0.96 15.94 0.06
CA ASP A 79 -0.13 16.08 -0.90
C ASP A 79 0.23 16.98 -2.08
N ARG A 80 0.90 18.11 -1.82
CA ARG A 80 1.38 19.01 -2.87
C ARG A 80 2.38 18.31 -3.80
N LYS A 81 3.32 17.57 -3.23
CA LYS A 81 4.32 16.82 -3.99
C LYS A 81 3.72 15.66 -4.78
N LEU A 82 2.79 14.93 -4.20
CA LEU A 82 2.07 13.85 -4.89
C LEU A 82 1.31 14.41 -6.11
N ARG A 83 0.64 15.54 -5.97
CA ARG A 83 -0.07 16.18 -7.10
C ARG A 83 0.86 16.54 -8.26
N SER A 84 2.12 16.91 -7.99
CA SER A 84 3.09 17.25 -9.04
C SER A 84 3.90 16.04 -9.54
N ASP A 85 4.33 15.15 -8.67
CA ASP A 85 5.45 14.26 -8.94
C ASP A 85 5.10 12.77 -8.95
N VAL A 86 3.90 12.36 -8.45
CA VAL A 86 3.51 10.96 -8.39
C VAL A 86 3.50 10.32 -9.77
N ARG A 87 4.02 9.09 -9.86
CA ARG A 87 4.08 8.29 -11.07
C ARG A 87 3.47 6.91 -10.83
N ALA A 88 2.92 6.33 -11.89
CA ALA A 88 2.53 4.93 -11.87
C ALA A 88 3.79 4.05 -11.79
N ILE A 89 3.70 2.93 -11.09
CA ILE A 89 4.75 1.92 -11.10
C ILE A 89 4.78 1.26 -12.49
N GLU A 90 5.97 1.01 -13.00
CA GLU A 90 6.17 0.46 -14.34
C GLU A 90 5.38 -0.85 -14.56
N GLY A 91 4.63 -0.92 -15.65
CA GLY A 91 3.82 -2.09 -16.03
C GLY A 91 2.49 -2.25 -15.27
N VAL A 92 2.17 -1.37 -14.32
CA VAL A 92 0.93 -1.49 -13.51
C VAL A 92 -0.33 -1.37 -14.36
N ARG A 93 -0.32 -0.51 -15.39
CA ARG A 93 -1.50 -0.28 -16.24
C ARG A 93 -1.90 -1.56 -16.99
N GLU A 94 -0.92 -2.21 -17.59
CA GLU A 94 -1.10 -3.47 -18.33
C GLU A 94 -1.52 -4.58 -17.37
N ALA A 95 -0.91 -4.66 -16.20
CA ALA A 95 -1.26 -5.64 -15.18
C ALA A 95 -2.71 -5.49 -14.71
N VAL A 96 -3.12 -4.27 -14.33
CA VAL A 96 -4.50 -3.98 -13.91
C VAL A 96 -5.51 -4.25 -15.04
N ALA A 97 -5.17 -3.89 -16.29
CA ALA A 97 -6.02 -4.16 -17.45
C ALA A 97 -6.15 -5.66 -17.72
N SER A 98 -5.14 -6.47 -17.40
CA SER A 98 -5.14 -7.92 -17.59
C SER A 98 -6.03 -8.69 -16.60
N VAL A 99 -6.39 -8.07 -15.48
CA VAL A 99 -7.30 -8.65 -14.48
C VAL A 99 -8.72 -8.60 -15.03
N THR A 100 -9.26 -9.76 -15.36
CA THR A 100 -10.61 -9.90 -15.97
C THR A 100 -11.73 -10.02 -14.95
N THR A 101 -11.40 -10.35 -13.71
CA THR A 101 -12.34 -10.42 -12.59
C THR A 101 -12.54 -9.05 -11.94
N GLN A 102 -13.41 -8.97 -10.93
CA GLN A 102 -13.61 -7.76 -10.16
C GLN A 102 -12.30 -7.31 -9.52
N ARG A 103 -12.12 -6.00 -9.46
CA ARG A 103 -10.96 -5.39 -8.78
C ARG A 103 -11.37 -4.13 -8.03
N CYS A 104 -10.67 -3.86 -6.95
CA CYS A 104 -10.85 -2.66 -6.14
C CYS A 104 -9.53 -2.22 -5.49
N ILE A 105 -9.59 -1.10 -4.80
CA ILE A 105 -8.49 -0.58 -3.98
C ILE A 105 -8.91 -0.63 -2.52
N CYS A 106 -7.99 -1.09 -1.64
CA CYS A 106 -8.06 -0.92 -0.21
C CYS A 106 -6.78 -0.25 0.28
N SER A 107 -6.86 0.94 0.86
CA SER A 107 -5.70 1.73 1.28
C SER A 107 -5.93 2.40 2.64
N ASN A 108 -4.83 2.72 3.35
CA ASN A 108 -4.86 3.59 4.53
C ASN A 108 -4.92 5.09 4.18
N SER A 109 -4.76 5.45 2.90
CA SER A 109 -4.91 6.82 2.43
C SER A 109 -6.37 7.23 2.30
N ARG A 110 -6.66 8.53 2.45
CA ARG A 110 -8.02 9.09 2.20
C ARG A 110 -8.42 8.90 0.75
N SER A 111 -9.70 8.66 0.49
CA SER A 111 -10.22 8.44 -0.88
C SER A 111 -9.86 9.59 -1.82
N GLU A 112 -9.95 10.84 -1.38
CA GLU A 112 -9.56 12.01 -2.18
C GLU A 112 -8.09 11.93 -2.65
N ARG A 113 -7.16 11.51 -1.76
CA ARG A 113 -5.74 11.34 -2.10
C ARG A 113 -5.56 10.23 -3.13
N ILE A 114 -6.22 9.10 -2.95
CA ILE A 114 -6.18 7.99 -3.88
C ILE A 114 -6.68 8.43 -5.25
N GLU A 115 -7.83 9.09 -5.31
CA GLU A 115 -8.46 9.54 -6.55
C GLU A 115 -7.57 10.48 -7.35
N PHE A 116 -7.01 11.53 -6.74
CA PHE A 116 -6.16 12.46 -7.47
C PHE A 116 -4.86 11.81 -7.96
N MET A 117 -4.27 10.89 -7.19
CA MET A 117 -3.09 10.15 -7.64
C MET A 117 -3.41 9.26 -8.83
N LEU A 118 -4.51 8.52 -8.76
CA LEU A 118 -4.94 7.64 -9.85
C LEU A 118 -5.36 8.41 -11.10
N GLU A 119 -6.01 9.57 -10.94
CA GLU A 119 -6.35 10.45 -12.05
C GLU A 119 -5.09 10.94 -12.77
N LYS A 120 -4.11 11.42 -12.01
CA LYS A 120 -2.83 11.89 -12.54
C LYS A 120 -2.09 10.84 -13.36
N VAL A 121 -2.12 9.58 -12.91
CA VAL A 121 -1.44 8.47 -13.59
C VAL A 121 -2.36 7.68 -14.54
N HIS A 122 -3.57 8.18 -14.81
CA HIS A 122 -4.57 7.58 -15.70
C HIS A 122 -5.00 6.15 -15.32
N LEU A 123 -5.02 5.83 -14.03
CA LEU A 123 -5.49 4.54 -13.51
C LEU A 123 -6.92 4.61 -12.94
N LEU A 124 -7.45 5.79 -12.64
CA LEU A 124 -8.77 5.98 -12.01
C LEU A 124 -9.91 5.23 -12.74
N PRO A 125 -9.99 5.21 -14.10
CA PRO A 125 -11.07 4.51 -14.79
C PRO A 125 -11.15 2.99 -14.51
N PHE A 126 -10.04 2.36 -14.11
CA PHE A 126 -10.02 0.95 -13.77
C PHE A 126 -10.69 0.64 -12.42
N PHE A 127 -10.84 1.63 -11.55
CA PHE A 127 -11.29 1.49 -10.16
C PHE A 127 -12.49 2.38 -9.80
N ALA A 128 -13.11 3.05 -10.77
CA ALA A 128 -14.20 3.98 -10.51
C ALA A 128 -15.31 3.34 -9.66
N GLY A 129 -15.66 3.95 -8.54
CA GLY A 129 -16.65 3.47 -7.58
C GLY A 129 -16.20 2.24 -6.74
N ARG A 130 -14.93 1.84 -6.79
CA ARG A 130 -14.38 0.70 -6.08
C ARG A 130 -13.08 1.06 -5.36
N ILE A 131 -13.08 2.19 -4.69
CA ILE A 131 -11.99 2.67 -3.85
C ILE A 131 -12.49 2.64 -2.40
N PHE A 132 -11.77 1.95 -1.53
CA PHE A 132 -12.08 1.81 -0.12
C PHE A 132 -10.91 2.35 0.71
N SER A 133 -11.18 3.43 1.43
CA SER A 133 -10.26 3.99 2.41
C SER A 133 -10.51 3.35 3.77
N ALA A 134 -9.47 2.90 4.45
CA ALA A 134 -9.59 2.37 5.81
C ALA A 134 -10.07 3.44 6.80
N LEU A 135 -9.68 4.70 6.59
CA LEU A 135 -10.10 5.83 7.42
C LEU A 135 -11.60 6.15 7.31
N GLU A 136 -12.24 5.75 6.21
CA GLU A 136 -13.63 6.02 5.88
C GLU A 136 -14.54 4.80 6.13
N THR A 137 -13.98 3.70 6.66
CA THR A 137 -14.78 2.57 7.13
C THR A 137 -15.57 2.95 8.39
N PRO A 138 -16.66 2.25 8.74
CA PRO A 138 -17.42 2.52 9.96
C PRO A 138 -16.59 2.49 11.25
N THR A 139 -15.49 1.75 11.26
CA THR A 139 -14.58 1.65 12.42
C THR A 139 -13.44 2.65 12.38
N GLY A 140 -13.08 3.19 11.20
CA GLY A 140 -11.94 4.06 10.98
C GLY A 140 -10.57 3.40 11.26
N LYS A 141 -10.55 2.06 11.44
CA LYS A 141 -9.32 1.34 11.76
C LYS A 141 -8.49 1.10 10.51
N THR A 142 -7.26 1.57 10.55
CA THR A 142 -6.28 1.34 9.49
C THR A 142 -5.70 -0.08 9.51
N LYS A 143 -5.12 -0.54 8.41
CA LYS A 143 -4.30 -1.75 8.37
C LYS A 143 -3.25 -1.68 9.50
N PRO A 144 -3.06 -2.72 10.30
CA PRO A 144 -3.34 -4.13 10.03
C PRO A 144 -4.74 -4.63 10.43
N ALA A 145 -5.70 -3.76 10.79
CA ALA A 145 -7.07 -4.19 10.98
C ALA A 145 -7.66 -4.71 9.65
N PRO A 146 -8.47 -5.79 9.67
CA PRO A 146 -9.03 -6.38 8.46
C PRO A 146 -10.21 -5.60 7.88
N ASP A 147 -10.68 -4.57 8.55
CA ASP A 147 -11.98 -3.91 8.34
C ASP A 147 -12.17 -3.43 6.90
N VAL A 148 -11.18 -2.77 6.30
CA VAL A 148 -11.27 -2.27 4.91
C VAL A 148 -11.36 -3.40 3.89
N PHE A 149 -10.67 -4.51 4.14
CA PHE A 149 -10.70 -5.68 3.26
C PHE A 149 -12.05 -6.41 3.34
N LEU A 150 -12.57 -6.59 4.56
CA LEU A 150 -13.89 -7.21 4.78
C LEU A 150 -15.00 -6.35 4.19
N LEU A 151 -14.95 -5.03 4.36
CA LEU A 151 -15.90 -4.10 3.74
C LEU A 151 -15.89 -4.21 2.21
N ALA A 152 -14.71 -4.23 1.59
CA ALA A 152 -14.58 -4.38 0.14
C ALA A 152 -15.16 -5.72 -0.35
N SER A 153 -14.85 -6.81 0.36
CA SER A 153 -15.37 -8.16 0.08
C SER A 153 -16.90 -8.20 0.16
N GLU A 154 -17.49 -7.63 1.21
CA GLU A 154 -18.94 -7.52 1.37
C GLU A 154 -19.59 -6.69 0.26
N LYS A 155 -19.08 -5.49 -0.01
CA LYS A 155 -19.63 -4.57 -1.01
C LYS A 155 -19.58 -5.13 -2.43
N LEU A 156 -18.58 -5.97 -2.73
CA LEU A 156 -18.38 -6.58 -4.05
C LEU A 156 -18.86 -8.02 -4.12
N ASN A 157 -19.52 -8.51 -3.05
CA ASN A 157 -20.05 -9.89 -2.97
C ASN A 157 -19.00 -10.96 -3.31
N ALA A 158 -17.79 -10.78 -2.81
CA ALA A 158 -16.66 -11.69 -2.99
C ALA A 158 -16.40 -12.49 -1.71
N LYS A 159 -15.94 -13.74 -1.87
CA LYS A 159 -15.53 -14.56 -0.71
C LYS A 159 -14.09 -14.22 -0.33
N PRO A 160 -13.78 -13.92 0.93
CA PRO A 160 -12.42 -13.65 1.37
C PRO A 160 -11.42 -14.74 0.92
N ALA A 161 -11.75 -16.02 1.14
CA ALA A 161 -10.88 -17.13 0.76
C ALA A 161 -10.60 -17.23 -0.76
N ASN A 162 -11.45 -16.62 -1.61
CA ASN A 162 -11.26 -16.55 -3.07
C ASN A 162 -10.89 -15.12 -3.54
N THR A 163 -10.28 -14.33 -2.65
CA THR A 163 -9.83 -12.96 -2.92
C THR A 163 -8.32 -12.87 -2.81
N PHE A 164 -7.66 -12.31 -3.82
CA PHE A 164 -6.25 -11.99 -3.77
C PHE A 164 -6.06 -10.51 -3.41
N VAL A 165 -5.06 -10.25 -2.56
CA VAL A 165 -4.63 -8.90 -2.19
C VAL A 165 -3.19 -8.71 -2.65
N ILE A 166 -2.90 -7.61 -3.34
CA ILE A 166 -1.55 -7.20 -3.71
C ILE A 166 -1.12 -6.10 -2.74
N GLU A 167 -0.06 -6.35 -2.00
CA GLU A 167 0.40 -5.51 -0.89
C GLU A 167 1.93 -5.39 -0.84
N ASP A 168 2.40 -4.21 -0.42
CA ASP A 168 3.83 -3.93 -0.24
C ASP A 168 4.23 -3.70 1.22
N SER A 169 3.29 -3.81 2.16
CA SER A 169 3.53 -3.53 3.58
C SER A 169 3.20 -4.73 4.47
N VAL A 170 4.01 -4.94 5.50
CA VAL A 170 3.75 -5.95 6.55
C VAL A 170 2.37 -5.75 7.19
N HIS A 171 1.99 -4.49 7.46
CA HIS A 171 0.68 -4.17 8.04
C HIS A 171 -0.48 -4.55 7.11
N GLY A 172 -0.33 -4.29 5.81
CA GLY A 172 -1.34 -4.66 4.83
C GLY A 172 -1.45 -6.16 4.65
N VAL A 173 -0.31 -6.88 4.61
CA VAL A 173 -0.30 -8.35 4.57
C VAL A 173 -1.01 -8.93 5.79
N HIS A 174 -0.70 -8.46 7.01
CA HIS A 174 -1.38 -8.90 8.23
C HIS A 174 -2.89 -8.63 8.18
N GLY A 175 -3.31 -7.44 7.74
CA GLY A 175 -4.74 -7.08 7.64
C GLY A 175 -5.49 -7.97 6.63
N ALA A 176 -4.91 -8.22 5.46
CA ALA A 176 -5.50 -9.08 4.45
C ALA A 176 -5.58 -10.55 4.91
N ARG A 177 -4.53 -11.05 5.57
CA ARG A 177 -4.52 -12.41 6.18
C ARG A 177 -5.56 -12.51 7.29
N ALA A 178 -5.67 -11.51 8.15
CA ALA A 178 -6.70 -11.46 9.20
C ALA A 178 -8.12 -11.41 8.63
N ALA A 179 -8.31 -10.88 7.41
CA ALA A 179 -9.57 -10.94 6.67
C ALA A 179 -9.83 -12.32 6.02
N GLY A 180 -8.92 -13.28 6.12
CA GLY A 180 -9.01 -14.60 5.48
C GLY A 180 -8.71 -14.58 3.98
N MET A 181 -8.00 -13.56 3.50
CA MET A 181 -7.64 -13.39 2.09
C MET A 181 -6.25 -13.93 1.77
N ARG A 182 -6.00 -14.15 0.50
CA ARG A 182 -4.73 -14.61 -0.05
C ARG A 182 -3.88 -13.42 -0.45
N VAL A 183 -2.60 -13.43 -0.15
CA VAL A 183 -1.76 -12.24 -0.33
C VAL A 183 -0.59 -12.52 -1.27
N ILE A 184 -0.42 -11.63 -2.25
CA ILE A 184 0.75 -11.54 -3.12
C ILE A 184 1.52 -10.29 -2.68
N GLY A 185 2.73 -10.46 -2.16
CA GLY A 185 3.61 -9.36 -1.83
C GLY A 185 4.13 -8.66 -3.09
N PHE A 186 4.36 -7.36 -3.00
CA PHE A 186 4.91 -6.56 -4.11
C PHE A 186 6.12 -5.74 -3.66
N THR A 187 7.23 -5.85 -4.38
CA THR A 187 8.49 -5.14 -4.08
C THR A 187 9.05 -4.36 -5.27
N GLY A 188 8.19 -4.01 -6.24
CA GLY A 188 8.61 -3.32 -7.46
C GLY A 188 8.68 -1.79 -7.37
N ALA A 189 8.33 -1.19 -6.22
CA ALA A 189 8.36 0.25 -6.01
C ALA A 189 9.74 0.76 -5.56
N SER A 190 9.99 2.06 -5.72
CA SER A 190 11.28 2.69 -5.44
C SER A 190 11.66 2.72 -3.95
N HIS A 191 10.70 2.56 -3.05
CA HIS A 191 10.95 2.51 -1.61
C HIS A 191 11.35 1.12 -1.10
N SER A 192 11.36 0.09 -1.98
CA SER A 192 11.75 -1.27 -1.59
C SER A 192 13.22 -1.32 -1.19
N TYR A 193 13.51 -2.12 -0.16
CA TYR A 193 14.82 -2.25 0.48
C TYR A 193 15.30 -3.72 0.51
N PRO A 194 16.59 -3.99 0.78
CA PRO A 194 17.09 -5.35 0.97
C PRO A 194 16.32 -6.05 2.10
N GLY A 195 15.84 -7.29 1.86
CA GLY A 195 15.04 -8.03 2.85
C GLY A 195 13.53 -7.73 2.84
N HIS A 196 13.05 -6.78 2.01
CA HIS A 196 11.63 -6.45 1.94
C HIS A 196 10.75 -7.65 1.54
N ALA A 197 11.20 -8.46 0.59
CA ALA A 197 10.50 -9.67 0.19
C ALA A 197 10.38 -10.71 1.33
N ASP A 198 11.44 -10.87 2.11
CA ASP A 198 11.45 -11.76 3.27
C ASP A 198 10.46 -11.27 4.33
N ALA A 199 10.44 -9.97 4.61
CA ALA A 199 9.50 -9.37 5.56
C ALA A 199 8.03 -9.58 5.15
N LEU A 200 7.70 -9.46 3.86
CA LEU A 200 6.35 -9.72 3.36
C LEU A 200 5.99 -11.22 3.45
N THR A 201 6.95 -12.10 3.16
CA THR A 201 6.76 -13.56 3.27
C THR A 201 6.55 -13.98 4.73
N GLU A 202 7.36 -13.48 5.65
CA GLU A 202 7.21 -13.71 7.10
C GLU A 202 5.87 -13.18 7.63
N ALA A 203 5.37 -12.08 7.09
CA ALA A 203 4.05 -11.54 7.42
C ALA A 203 2.88 -12.40 6.88
N GLY A 204 3.14 -13.34 5.98
CA GLY A 204 2.15 -14.29 5.45
C GLY A 204 1.77 -14.08 3.99
N ALA A 205 2.54 -13.36 3.19
CA ALA A 205 2.37 -13.36 1.75
C ALA A 205 2.69 -14.74 1.18
N GLU A 206 1.82 -15.28 0.32
CA GLU A 206 2.00 -16.61 -0.28
C GLU A 206 3.14 -16.63 -1.29
N THR A 207 3.39 -15.50 -1.93
CA THR A 207 4.50 -15.25 -2.83
C THR A 207 4.76 -13.76 -2.92
N VAL A 208 5.92 -13.38 -3.45
CA VAL A 208 6.29 -11.98 -3.67
C VAL A 208 6.68 -11.79 -5.12
N ILE A 209 6.12 -10.78 -5.77
CA ILE A 209 6.48 -10.37 -7.12
C ILE A 209 7.21 -9.03 -7.10
N ARG A 210 8.12 -8.85 -8.02
CA ARG A 210 8.87 -7.60 -8.19
C ARG A 210 8.43 -6.81 -9.42
N ARG A 211 7.85 -7.48 -10.40
CA ARG A 211 7.42 -6.87 -11.66
C ARG A 211 5.96 -7.18 -11.91
N TRP A 212 5.22 -6.19 -12.34
CA TRP A 212 3.80 -6.34 -12.68
C TRP A 212 3.53 -7.39 -13.77
N ALA A 213 4.47 -7.63 -14.66
CA ALA A 213 4.36 -8.67 -15.68
C ALA A 213 4.17 -10.09 -15.10
N GLU A 214 4.54 -10.31 -13.85
CA GLU A 214 4.43 -11.59 -13.15
C GLU A 214 3.00 -11.86 -12.61
N LEU A 215 2.19 -10.80 -12.41
CA LEU A 215 0.91 -10.89 -11.70
C LEU A 215 -0.03 -11.94 -12.30
N LYS A 216 -0.24 -11.91 -13.61
CA LYS A 216 -1.20 -12.79 -14.28
C LYS A 216 -0.86 -14.27 -14.11
N SER A 217 0.40 -14.63 -14.28
CA SER A 217 0.88 -16.01 -14.12
C SER A 217 0.83 -16.48 -12.67
N VAL A 218 1.14 -15.59 -11.75
CA VAL A 218 1.09 -15.89 -10.31
C VAL A 218 -0.35 -16.13 -9.84
N ILE A 219 -1.29 -15.25 -10.20
CA ILE A 219 -2.71 -15.45 -9.86
C ILE A 219 -3.22 -16.78 -10.46
N ALA A 220 -2.87 -17.10 -11.71
CA ALA A 220 -3.27 -18.35 -12.34
C ALA A 220 -2.74 -19.58 -11.58
N ALA A 221 -1.45 -19.61 -11.28
CA ALA A 221 -0.81 -20.70 -10.55
C ALA A 221 -1.40 -20.90 -9.15
N LEU A 222 -1.58 -19.79 -8.40
CA LEU A 222 -2.16 -19.85 -7.06
C LEU A 222 -3.63 -20.27 -7.07
N SER A 223 -4.40 -19.92 -8.12
CA SER A 223 -5.80 -20.32 -8.25
C SER A 223 -5.97 -21.82 -8.54
N GLU A 224 -5.01 -22.44 -9.23
CA GLU A 224 -5.02 -23.90 -9.48
C GLU A 224 -4.74 -24.68 -8.19
N TRP A 225 -3.77 -24.23 -7.37
CA TRP A 225 -3.43 -24.91 -6.10
C TRP A 225 -4.57 -24.92 -5.07
N SER A 226 -5.51 -24.00 -5.15
CA SER A 226 -6.68 -23.95 -4.26
C SER A 226 -7.82 -24.89 -4.67
N ALA A 227 -7.79 -25.39 -5.90
CA ALA A 227 -8.82 -26.32 -6.41
C ALA A 227 -8.58 -27.77 -5.95
N ASP A 228 -7.37 -28.08 -5.49
CA ASP A 228 -6.94 -29.43 -5.08
C ASP A 228 -6.87 -29.61 -3.55
N ALA A 229 -7.25 -28.58 -2.77
CA ALA A 229 -7.28 -28.59 -1.30
C ALA A 229 -8.69 -28.54 -0.74
#